data_78b60f8534e9c2be1e764c552a872a5b
#
_entry.id   78b60f8534e9c2be1e764c552a872a5b
#
_cell.length_a   1.000
_cell.length_b   1.000
_cell.length_c   1.000
_cell.angle_alpha   90.00
_cell.angle_beta   90.00
_cell.angle_gamma   90.00
#
_symmetry.space_group_name_H-M   'P 1'
#
loop_
_entity.id
_entity.type
_entity.pdbx_description
1 polymer ?
#
loop_
_entity_poly.entity_id
_entity_poly.type
_entity_poly.pdbx_seq_one_letter_code
_entity_poly.pdbx_strand_id
1 'polypeptide(L)'
;MLLIIRNERMLLEMVQDTEKAFPEHLAFFMLHHLHHPERTVLFHQIEEKLSITAQGVHHLFNELYQVRKQRLRIIIRMTDHYLESIQSHMTTRDYLASIWSLTHGAAAILNSSFYQRYLGSRDTLRVAYIDQALALPKQAVEQYA
;
A
#
# COMPACT_ATOMS: atom_id res chain seq x y z
N MET A 1 9.74 15.31 5.76
CA MET A 1 9.53 15.16 4.29
C MET A 1 10.63 14.39 3.58
N LEU A 2 11.91 14.69 3.83
CA LEU A 2 13.00 13.99 3.14
C LEU A 2 12.99 12.47 3.39
N LEU A 3 12.67 12.03 4.59
CA LEU A 3 12.54 10.60 4.90
C LEU A 3 11.37 9.96 4.16
N ILE A 4 10.27 10.67 4.00
CA ILE A 4 9.10 10.19 3.26
C ILE A 4 9.45 10.05 1.78
N ILE A 5 10.14 11.02 1.20
CA ILE A 5 10.60 10.98 -0.19
C ILE A 5 11.57 9.81 -0.40
N ARG A 6 12.51 9.61 0.51
CA ARG A 6 13.44 8.48 0.48
C ARG A 6 12.71 7.15 0.50
N ASN A 7 11.70 7.03 1.35
CA ASN A 7 10.84 5.84 1.43
C ASN A 7 10.12 5.57 0.10
N GLU A 8 9.56 6.60 -0.51
CA GLU A 8 8.89 6.50 -1.81
C GLU A 8 9.85 6.09 -2.93
N ARG A 9 11.07 6.61 -2.94
CA ARG A 9 12.09 6.21 -3.92
C ARG A 9 12.47 4.75 -3.78
N MET A 10 12.58 4.26 -2.55
CA MET A 10 12.84 2.85 -2.30
C MET A 10 11.70 1.98 -2.82
N LEU A 11 10.45 2.38 -2.60
CA LEU A 11 9.28 1.67 -3.14
C LEU A 11 9.27 1.70 -4.67
N LEU A 12 9.67 2.81 -5.27
CA LEU A 12 9.81 2.91 -6.74
C LEU A 12 10.84 1.91 -7.27
N GLU A 13 12.01 1.82 -6.65
CA GLU A 13 13.04 0.85 -7.04
C GLU A 13 12.52 -0.59 -6.95
N MET A 14 11.76 -0.90 -5.90
CA MET A 14 11.19 -2.25 -5.71
C MET A 14 10.24 -2.62 -6.85
N VAL A 15 9.39 -1.72 -7.32
CA VAL A 15 8.44 -2.03 -8.41
C VAL A 15 9.08 -2.07 -9.79
N GLN A 16 10.30 -1.55 -9.93
CA GLN A 16 11.06 -1.60 -11.18
C GLN A 16 11.71 -2.96 -11.44
N ASP A 17 11.70 -3.86 -10.47
CA ASP A 17 12.19 -5.23 -10.64
C ASP A 17 11.19 -6.04 -11.47
N THR A 18 11.52 -6.25 -12.73
CA THR A 18 10.65 -6.94 -13.69
C THR A 18 10.68 -8.47 -13.57
N GLU A 19 11.58 -9.03 -12.76
CA GLU A 19 11.68 -10.48 -12.57
C GLU A 19 10.63 -11.00 -11.57
N LYS A 20 10.05 -10.13 -10.76
CA LYS A 20 9.05 -10.51 -9.77
C LYS A 20 7.65 -10.49 -10.38
N ALA A 21 6.85 -11.51 -10.05
CA ALA A 21 5.43 -11.54 -10.37
C ALA A 21 4.64 -10.54 -9.50
N PHE A 22 3.46 -10.16 -9.97
CA PHE A 22 2.59 -9.22 -9.23
C PHE A 22 2.33 -9.62 -7.78
N PRO A 23 2.00 -10.88 -7.44
CA PRO A 23 1.79 -11.26 -6.05
C PRO A 23 3.02 -11.03 -5.16
N GLU A 24 4.23 -11.20 -5.68
CA GLU A 24 5.45 -10.91 -4.95
C GLU A 24 5.62 -9.40 -4.72
N HIS A 25 5.36 -8.57 -5.73
CA HIS A 25 5.39 -7.11 -5.58
C HIS A 25 4.40 -6.64 -4.54
N LEU A 26 3.19 -7.18 -4.54
CA LEU A 26 2.17 -6.83 -3.57
C LEU A 26 2.59 -7.23 -2.15
N ALA A 27 3.09 -8.45 -1.98
CA ALA A 27 3.56 -8.92 -0.68
C ALA A 27 4.71 -8.04 -0.14
N PHE A 28 5.68 -7.67 -0.98
CA PHE A 28 6.75 -6.77 -0.58
C PHE A 28 6.26 -5.39 -0.18
N PHE A 29 5.32 -4.83 -0.94
CA PHE A 29 4.72 -3.54 -0.62
C PHE A 29 4.03 -3.58 0.75
N MET A 30 3.19 -4.57 0.97
CA MET A 30 2.47 -4.70 2.24
C MET A 30 3.42 -4.98 3.40
N LEU A 31 4.39 -5.87 3.24
CA LEU A 31 5.39 -6.14 4.28
C LEU A 31 6.22 -4.91 4.62
N HIS A 32 6.59 -4.11 3.62
CA HIS A 32 7.30 -2.85 3.85
C HIS A 32 6.53 -1.93 4.81
N HIS A 33 5.22 -1.83 4.64
CA HIS A 33 4.37 -1.01 5.51
C HIS A 33 4.03 -1.69 6.83
N LEU A 34 3.86 -3.00 6.85
CA LEU A 34 3.36 -3.73 8.02
C LEU A 34 4.43 -4.23 8.96
N HIS A 35 5.72 -4.29 8.55
CA HIS A 35 6.83 -4.58 9.45
C HIS A 35 7.12 -3.43 10.41
N HIS A 36 6.87 -2.20 9.98
CA HIS A 36 7.03 -1.00 10.79
C HIS A 36 5.74 -0.18 10.75
N PRO A 37 4.64 -0.69 11.34
CA PRO A 37 3.35 -0.04 11.25
C PRO A 37 3.35 1.35 11.89
N GLU A 38 4.15 1.58 12.93
CA GLU A 38 4.33 2.88 13.56
C GLU A 38 4.88 3.92 12.57
N ARG A 39 5.82 3.52 11.72
CA ARG A 39 6.38 4.40 10.69
C ARG A 39 5.34 4.75 9.62
N THR A 40 4.58 3.78 9.17
CA THR A 40 3.52 3.98 8.18
C THR A 40 2.48 4.97 8.68
N VAL A 41 2.01 4.81 9.91
CA VAL A 41 1.05 5.72 10.55
C VAL A 41 1.66 7.12 10.72
N LEU A 42 2.90 7.19 11.22
CA LEU A 42 3.57 8.46 11.47
C LEU A 42 3.81 9.25 10.17
N PHE A 43 4.28 8.61 9.12
CA PHE A 43 4.53 9.27 7.84
C PHE A 43 3.25 9.82 7.24
N HIS A 44 2.15 9.08 7.32
CA HIS A 44 0.86 9.56 6.87
C HIS A 44 0.41 10.80 7.65
N GLN A 45 0.53 10.79 8.96
CA GLN A 45 0.17 11.92 9.82
C GLN A 45 1.03 13.17 9.53
N ILE A 46 2.33 12.99 9.36
CA ILE A 46 3.26 14.09 9.05
C ILE A 46 2.90 14.71 7.69
N GLU A 47 2.69 13.88 6.69
CA GLU A 47 2.33 14.34 5.34
C GLU A 47 1.03 15.15 5.35
N GLU A 48 -0.02 14.63 6.00
CA GLU A 48 -1.30 15.31 6.11
C GLU A 48 -1.17 16.66 6.82
N LYS A 49 -0.44 16.69 7.92
CA LYS A 49 -0.22 17.92 8.67
C LYS A 49 0.54 18.97 7.86
N LEU A 50 1.62 18.58 7.20
CA LEU A 50 2.43 19.48 6.41
C LEU A 50 1.71 19.98 5.15
N SER A 51 0.85 19.18 4.55
CA SER A 51 0.07 19.59 3.38
C SER A 51 -0.88 20.75 3.68
N ILE A 52 -1.34 20.85 4.93
CA ILE A 52 -2.27 21.89 5.38
C ILE A 52 -1.53 23.14 5.85
N THR A 53 -0.42 22.98 6.58
CA THR A 53 0.16 24.06 7.40
C THR A 53 1.49 24.63 6.90
N ALA A 54 2.25 23.89 6.08
CA ALA A 54 3.62 24.29 5.76
C ALA A 54 3.73 25.00 4.42
N GLN A 55 3.98 26.30 4.44
CA GLN A 55 4.15 27.12 3.25
C GLN A 55 5.56 26.99 2.62
N GLY A 56 6.54 26.48 3.35
CA GLY A 56 7.94 26.43 2.91
C GLY A 56 8.39 25.13 2.24
N VAL A 57 7.49 24.14 2.08
CA VAL A 57 7.87 22.80 1.61
C VAL A 57 7.21 22.37 0.28
N HIS A 58 6.70 23.31 -0.49
CA HIS A 58 6.04 22.99 -1.76
C HIS A 58 6.94 22.20 -2.73
N HIS A 59 8.21 22.54 -2.80
CA HIS A 59 9.16 21.84 -3.66
C HIS A 59 9.36 20.39 -3.23
N LEU A 60 9.30 20.10 -1.92
CA LEU A 60 9.39 18.73 -1.40
C LEU A 60 8.14 17.93 -1.71
N PHE A 61 6.95 18.52 -1.64
CA PHE A 61 5.72 17.87 -2.07
C PHE A 61 5.72 17.61 -3.56
N ASN A 62 6.21 18.54 -4.37
CA ASN A 62 6.33 18.31 -5.81
C ASN A 62 7.26 17.14 -6.11
N GLU A 63 8.40 17.04 -5.44
CA GLU A 63 9.31 15.92 -5.56
C GLU A 63 8.66 14.60 -5.14
N LEU A 64 7.99 14.58 -3.99
CA LEU A 64 7.27 13.42 -3.50
C LEU A 64 6.23 12.93 -4.51
N TYR A 65 5.42 13.83 -5.03
CA TYR A 65 4.36 13.48 -5.98
C TYR A 65 4.91 13.02 -7.33
N GLN A 66 6.06 13.54 -7.77
CA GLN A 66 6.72 13.05 -8.97
C GLN A 66 7.15 11.58 -8.81
N VAL A 67 7.75 11.23 -7.69
CA VAL A 67 8.16 9.84 -7.40
C VAL A 67 6.93 8.93 -7.32
N ARG A 68 5.89 9.36 -6.61
CA ARG A 68 4.63 8.60 -6.52
C ARG A 68 3.97 8.40 -7.86
N LYS A 69 3.98 9.41 -8.71
CA LYS A 69 3.39 9.33 -10.04
C LYS A 69 4.12 8.32 -10.92
N GLN A 70 5.45 8.29 -10.87
CA GLN A 70 6.23 7.29 -11.57
C GLN A 70 5.91 5.88 -11.07
N ARG A 71 5.89 5.69 -9.75
CA ARG A 71 5.56 4.40 -9.15
C ARG A 71 4.13 3.97 -9.50
N LEU A 72 3.18 4.88 -9.42
CA LEU A 72 1.78 4.61 -9.74
C LEU A 72 1.58 4.14 -11.18
N ARG A 73 2.29 4.75 -12.14
CA ARG A 73 2.22 4.33 -13.55
C ARG A 73 2.65 2.87 -13.73
N ILE A 74 3.72 2.46 -13.05
CA ILE A 74 4.22 1.09 -13.10
C ILE A 74 3.21 0.14 -12.44
N ILE A 75 2.72 0.50 -11.26
CA ILE A 75 1.74 -0.29 -10.51
C ILE A 75 0.45 -0.48 -11.31
N ILE A 76 -0.05 0.56 -11.93
CA ILE A 76 -1.28 0.47 -12.75
C ILE A 76 -1.10 -0.54 -13.87
N ARG A 77 0.01 -0.46 -14.62
CA ARG A 77 0.28 -1.39 -15.71
C ARG A 77 0.40 -2.84 -15.23
N MET A 78 1.14 -3.06 -14.14
CA MET A 78 1.29 -4.40 -13.56
C MET A 78 -0.05 -4.95 -13.07
N THR A 79 -0.84 -4.11 -12.43
CA THR A 79 -2.15 -4.50 -11.90
C THR A 79 -3.14 -4.79 -13.02
N ASP A 80 -3.20 -3.95 -14.05
CA ASP A 80 -4.04 -4.19 -15.23
C ASP A 80 -3.74 -5.55 -15.84
N HIS A 81 -2.46 -5.84 -16.07
CA HIS A 81 -2.02 -7.10 -16.65
C HIS A 81 -2.37 -8.29 -15.77
N TYR A 82 -2.15 -8.17 -14.46
CA TYR A 82 -2.44 -9.24 -13.51
C TYR A 82 -3.94 -9.53 -13.42
N LEU A 83 -4.76 -8.50 -13.27
CA LEU A 83 -6.22 -8.67 -13.18
C LEU A 83 -6.79 -9.30 -14.46
N GLU A 84 -6.28 -8.91 -15.61
CA GLU A 84 -6.65 -9.52 -16.88
C GLU A 84 -6.23 -11.00 -16.94
N SER A 85 -5.01 -11.31 -16.50
CA SER A 85 -4.48 -12.68 -16.53
C SER A 85 -5.28 -13.66 -15.67
N ILE A 86 -5.88 -13.19 -14.58
CA ILE A 86 -6.72 -14.02 -13.70
C ILE A 86 -8.21 -13.85 -14.00
N GLN A 87 -8.55 -13.11 -15.03
CA GLN A 87 -9.95 -12.84 -15.43
C GLN A 87 -10.78 -12.26 -14.27
N SER A 88 -10.19 -11.31 -13.51
CA SER A 88 -10.86 -10.66 -12.40
C SER A 88 -11.98 -9.74 -12.89
N HIS A 89 -13.05 -9.66 -12.12
CA HIS A 89 -14.12 -8.68 -12.32
C HIS A 89 -13.80 -7.30 -11.74
N MET A 90 -12.73 -7.19 -10.95
CA MET A 90 -12.33 -5.92 -10.36
C MET A 90 -11.63 -5.03 -11.37
N THR A 91 -11.89 -3.73 -11.30
CA THR A 91 -11.08 -2.73 -11.99
C THR A 91 -9.78 -2.50 -11.24
N THR A 92 -8.75 -2.07 -11.95
CA THR A 92 -7.47 -1.68 -11.33
C THR A 92 -7.67 -0.60 -10.27
N ARG A 93 -8.48 0.41 -10.55
CA ARG A 93 -8.78 1.48 -9.60
C ARG A 93 -9.36 0.94 -8.30
N ASP A 94 -10.37 0.08 -8.39
CA ASP A 94 -11.06 -0.45 -7.21
C ASP A 94 -10.14 -1.38 -6.42
N TYR A 95 -9.35 -2.19 -7.11
CA TYR A 95 -8.39 -3.08 -6.46
C TYR A 95 -7.31 -2.30 -5.71
N LEU A 96 -6.68 -1.32 -6.36
CA LEU A 96 -5.65 -0.48 -5.73
C LEU A 96 -6.20 0.32 -4.55
N ALA A 97 -7.40 0.88 -4.67
CA ALA A 97 -8.05 1.57 -3.56
C ALA A 97 -8.26 0.63 -2.36
N SER A 98 -8.69 -0.60 -2.63
CA SER A 98 -8.86 -1.63 -1.59
C SER A 98 -7.53 -2.01 -0.93
N ILE A 99 -6.47 -2.19 -1.73
CA ILE A 99 -5.12 -2.51 -1.20
C ILE A 99 -4.59 -1.40 -0.31
N TRP A 100 -4.71 -0.15 -0.74
CA TRP A 100 -4.24 0.98 0.07
C TRP A 100 -5.04 1.12 1.37
N SER A 101 -6.35 0.97 1.30
CA SER A 101 -7.21 0.99 2.49
C SER A 101 -6.88 -0.14 3.45
N LEU A 102 -6.71 -1.36 2.94
CA LEU A 102 -6.35 -2.51 3.76
C LEU A 102 -4.97 -2.33 4.40
N THR A 103 -3.98 -1.86 3.65
CA THR A 103 -2.61 -1.68 4.16
C THR A 103 -2.56 -0.62 5.26
N HIS A 104 -3.19 0.53 5.05
CA HIS A 104 -3.21 1.60 6.05
C HIS A 104 -4.04 1.23 7.27
N GLY A 105 -5.19 0.60 7.08
CA GLY A 105 -6.01 0.10 8.18
C GLY A 105 -5.30 -0.98 8.98
N ALA A 106 -4.62 -1.90 8.30
CA ALA A 106 -3.81 -2.93 8.93
C ALA A 106 -2.66 -2.34 9.76
N ALA A 107 -1.95 -1.34 9.21
CA ALA A 107 -0.88 -0.65 9.94
C ALA A 107 -1.40 0.00 11.21
N ALA A 108 -2.56 0.66 11.15
CA ALA A 108 -3.18 1.28 12.32
C ALA A 108 -3.54 0.24 13.39
N ILE A 109 -4.09 -0.90 12.99
CA ILE A 109 -4.44 -2.00 13.91
C ILE A 109 -3.18 -2.62 14.52
N LEU A 110 -2.16 -2.90 13.73
CA LEU A 110 -0.90 -3.45 14.20
C LEU A 110 -0.14 -2.50 15.13
N ASN A 111 -0.37 -1.19 14.97
CA ASN A 111 0.23 -0.16 15.85
C ASN A 111 -0.59 0.10 17.11
N SER A 112 -1.78 -0.49 17.25
CA SER A 112 -2.65 -0.27 18.40
C SER A 112 -2.38 -1.27 19.51
N SER A 113 -1.99 -0.77 20.69
CA SER A 113 -1.80 -1.61 21.87
C SER A 113 -3.10 -2.27 22.35
N PHE A 114 -4.24 -1.63 22.11
CA PHE A 114 -5.54 -2.21 22.42
C PHE A 114 -5.81 -3.46 21.59
N TYR A 115 -5.68 -3.37 20.28
CA TYR A 115 -5.95 -4.51 19.39
C TYR A 115 -4.93 -5.64 19.55
N GLN A 116 -3.67 -5.32 19.91
CA GLN A 116 -2.65 -6.33 20.16
C GLN A 116 -3.02 -7.32 21.28
N ARG A 117 -3.85 -6.89 22.21
CA ARG A 117 -4.31 -7.77 23.32
C ARG A 117 -5.30 -8.83 22.86
N TYR A 118 -6.01 -8.61 21.76
CA TYR A 118 -7.15 -9.42 21.37
C TYR A 118 -6.96 -10.18 20.05
N LEU A 119 -6.06 -9.74 19.19
CA LEU A 119 -5.97 -10.23 17.81
C LEU A 119 -4.80 -11.19 17.56
N GLY A 120 -4.00 -11.50 18.57
CA GLY A 120 -2.89 -12.44 18.43
C GLY A 120 -1.60 -11.82 17.93
N SER A 121 -0.71 -12.63 17.38
CA SER A 121 0.61 -12.16 16.99
C SER A 121 0.58 -11.29 15.74
N ARG A 122 1.50 -10.31 15.70
CA ARG A 122 1.67 -9.42 14.54
C ARG A 122 2.03 -10.19 13.27
N ASP A 123 2.86 -11.22 13.39
CA ASP A 123 3.29 -12.02 12.23
C ASP A 123 2.13 -12.76 11.59
N THR A 124 1.27 -13.37 12.40
CA THR A 124 0.06 -14.05 11.91
C THR A 124 -0.89 -13.07 11.23
N LEU A 125 -1.06 -11.87 11.79
CA LEU A 125 -1.93 -10.84 11.21
C LEU A 125 -1.38 -10.32 9.89
N ARG A 126 -0.07 -10.12 9.78
CA ARG A 126 0.55 -9.68 8.51
C ARG A 126 0.26 -10.67 7.39
N VAL A 127 0.45 -11.94 7.65
CA VAL A 127 0.16 -13.00 6.66
C VAL A 127 -1.32 -12.98 6.29
N ALA A 128 -2.22 -12.87 7.26
CA ALA A 128 -3.65 -12.83 7.02
C ALA A 128 -4.06 -11.64 6.12
N TYR A 129 -3.50 -10.47 6.36
CA TYR A 129 -3.79 -9.28 5.54
C TYR A 129 -3.29 -9.43 4.10
N ILE A 130 -2.10 -10.01 3.91
CA ILE A 130 -1.56 -10.26 2.57
C ILE A 130 -2.42 -11.30 1.86
N ASP A 131 -2.80 -12.36 2.52
CA ASP A 131 -3.69 -13.40 1.95
C ASP A 131 -5.04 -12.82 1.53
N GLN A 132 -5.63 -11.94 2.33
CA GLN A 132 -6.88 -11.24 1.98
C GLN A 132 -6.70 -10.38 0.73
N ALA A 133 -5.59 -9.64 0.65
CA ALA A 133 -5.30 -8.79 -0.51
C ALA A 133 -5.16 -9.61 -1.79
N LEU A 134 -4.50 -10.76 -1.72
CA LEU A 134 -4.32 -11.67 -2.87
C LEU A 134 -5.61 -12.39 -3.25
N ALA A 135 -6.48 -12.69 -2.30
CA ALA A 135 -7.74 -13.37 -2.55
C ALA A 135 -8.80 -12.45 -3.16
N LEU A 136 -8.76 -11.16 -2.83
CA LEU A 136 -9.82 -10.21 -3.19
C LEU A 136 -10.16 -10.18 -4.68
N PRO A 137 -9.21 -10.09 -5.62
CA PRO A 137 -9.53 -10.01 -7.04
C PRO A 137 -9.99 -11.33 -7.64
N LYS A 138 -9.89 -12.43 -6.90
CA LYS A 138 -10.29 -13.77 -7.33
C LYS A 138 -11.69 -14.16 -6.84
N GLN A 139 -12.30 -13.33 -5.99
CA GLN A 139 -13.63 -13.60 -5.45
C GLN A 139 -14.70 -13.39 -6.52
N ALA A 140 -15.72 -14.23 -6.50
CA ALA A 140 -16.87 -14.06 -7.36
C ALA A 140 -17.61 -12.78 -6.99
N VAL A 141 -18.16 -12.08 -8.02
CA VAL A 141 -19.00 -10.92 -7.77
C VAL A 141 -20.31 -11.39 -7.16
N GLU A 142 -20.55 -11.03 -5.91
CA GLU A 142 -21.85 -11.22 -5.29
C GLU A 142 -22.76 -10.05 -5.67
N GLN A 143 -23.95 -10.39 -6.13
CA GLN A 143 -24.97 -9.38 -6.38
C GLN A 143 -25.62 -9.03 -5.05
N TYR A 144 -25.28 -7.87 -4.53
CA TYR A 144 -26.05 -7.29 -3.44
C TYR A 144 -27.32 -6.68 -4.05
N ALA A 145 -28.39 -7.37 -3.85
CA ALA A 145 -29.69 -6.84 -4.27
C ALA A 145 -30.14 -5.69 -3.36
#